data_9c23738d7e6c3b50228e63a0035c62d8
#
_entry.id   9c23738d7e6c3b50228e63a0035c62d8
#
_cell.length_a   1.000
_cell.length_b   1.000
_cell.length_c   1.000
_cell.angle_alpha   90.00
_cell.angle_beta   90.00
_cell.angle_gamma   90.00
#
_symmetry.space_group_name_H-M   'P 1'
#
loop_
_entity.id
_entity.type
_entity.pdbx_description
1 polymer ?
#
loop_
_entity_poly.entity_id
_entity_poly.type
_entity_poly.pdbx_seq_one_letter_code
_entity_poly.pdbx_strand_id
1 'polypeptide(L)'
;ARREAEIQLRNDNLVEMLGFIEISDRNNVGEVVTHYHVVSELLTGVSLSDILNGKTQDRNGQDVPFAVKLLTDYKKDPERFAKVVVMNVLSGLMALHDAGYIHRDIDPSNIMVTTDGHIKLIDFGIAKQMNTLTTSDKQLTVAGKFMGKPEYAAPELALGDISHQNQTTDIYAVGILLYQC
;
A
#
# COMPACT_ATOMS: atom_id res chain seq x y z
N ALA A 1 -22.45 -19.93 3.12
CA ALA A 1 -22.88 -18.54 3.10
C ALA A 1 -21.65 -17.68 2.84
N ARG A 2 -21.43 -17.26 1.60
CA ARG A 2 -20.40 -16.30 1.21
C ARG A 2 -20.79 -14.97 1.86
N ARG A 3 -19.99 -14.48 2.80
CA ARG A 3 -20.00 -13.06 3.15
C ARG A 3 -19.21 -12.38 2.03
N GLU A 4 -19.89 -11.87 1.05
CA GLU A 4 -19.42 -10.80 0.19
C GLU A 4 -19.26 -9.59 1.13
N ALA A 5 -18.09 -9.45 1.72
CA ALA A 5 -17.73 -8.22 2.37
C ALA A 5 -17.47 -7.21 1.25
N GLU A 6 -18.50 -6.44 0.88
CA GLU A 6 -18.29 -5.17 0.22
C GLU A 6 -17.50 -4.28 1.17
N ILE A 7 -16.18 -4.32 1.01
CA ILE A 7 -15.29 -3.39 1.71
C ILE A 7 -15.44 -2.05 0.98
N GLN A 8 -16.46 -1.29 1.32
CA GLN A 8 -16.65 0.09 0.83
C GLN A 8 -15.72 1.04 1.61
N LEU A 9 -14.43 0.92 1.35
CA LEU A 9 -13.43 1.89 1.82
C LEU A 9 -13.38 3.05 0.83
N ARG A 10 -14.12 4.13 1.10
CA ARG A 10 -14.06 5.37 0.33
C ARG A 10 -13.32 6.44 1.12
N ASN A 11 -12.15 6.80 0.64
CA ASN A 11 -11.36 7.90 1.15
C ASN A 11 -10.51 8.46 0.01
N ASP A 12 -10.39 9.77 -0.09
CA ASP A 12 -9.64 10.44 -1.16
C ASP A 12 -8.13 10.10 -1.15
N ASN A 13 -7.63 9.59 -0.02
CA ASN A 13 -6.23 9.22 0.18
C ASN A 13 -6.01 7.69 0.19
N LEU A 14 -6.99 6.92 -0.25
CA LEU A 14 -6.90 5.48 -0.38
C LEU A 14 -7.41 5.05 -1.76
N VAL A 15 -6.73 4.09 -2.39
CA VAL A 15 -7.23 3.51 -3.64
C VAL A 15 -8.57 2.83 -3.39
N GLU A 16 -9.57 3.10 -4.24
CA GLU A 16 -10.88 2.47 -4.12
C GLU A 16 -10.81 1.00 -4.53
N MET A 17 -11.25 0.10 -3.65
CA MET A 17 -11.42 -1.31 -3.98
C MET A 17 -12.77 -1.53 -4.63
N LEU A 18 -12.76 -2.13 -5.84
CA LEU A 18 -13.95 -2.42 -6.63
C LEU A 18 -14.46 -3.85 -6.41
N GLY A 19 -13.62 -4.75 -5.91
CA GLY A 19 -13.99 -6.12 -5.63
C GLY A 19 -12.83 -7.10 -5.59
N PHE A 20 -13.19 -8.40 -5.56
CA PHE A 20 -12.26 -9.52 -5.59
C PHE A 20 -12.64 -10.50 -6.68
N ILE A 21 -11.63 -11.07 -7.33
CA ILE A 21 -11.78 -12.17 -8.27
C ILE A 21 -11.09 -13.39 -7.69
N GLU A 22 -11.81 -14.49 -7.62
CA GLU A 22 -11.29 -15.80 -7.24
C GLU A 22 -10.99 -16.60 -8.51
N ILE A 23 -9.74 -17.01 -8.70
CA ILE A 23 -9.31 -17.85 -9.82
C ILE A 23 -8.76 -19.14 -9.24
N SER A 24 -9.37 -20.26 -9.63
CA SER A 24 -8.91 -21.60 -9.20
C SER A 24 -8.28 -22.32 -10.39
N ASP A 25 -7.00 -22.66 -10.25
CA ASP A 25 -6.22 -23.41 -11.21
C ASP A 25 -5.71 -24.73 -10.61
N ARG A 26 -5.30 -25.66 -11.45
CA ARG A 26 -4.60 -26.87 -10.99
C ARG A 26 -3.10 -26.67 -11.08
N ASN A 27 -2.40 -26.94 -9.96
CA ASN A 27 -0.95 -26.95 -9.96
C ASN A 27 -0.39 -28.16 -10.73
N ASN A 28 0.94 -28.23 -10.91
CA ASN A 28 1.62 -29.31 -11.62
C ASN A 28 1.44 -30.71 -10.99
N VAL A 29 0.90 -30.80 -9.77
CA VAL A 29 0.63 -32.03 -9.02
C VAL A 29 -0.86 -32.40 -9.07
N GLY A 30 -1.69 -31.58 -9.76
CA GLY A 30 -3.12 -31.82 -9.93
C GLY A 30 -4.01 -31.29 -8.80
N GLU A 31 -3.45 -30.63 -7.80
CA GLU A 31 -4.20 -30.00 -6.70
C GLU A 31 -4.82 -28.67 -7.14
N VAL A 32 -6.03 -28.38 -6.68
CA VAL A 32 -6.69 -27.11 -6.93
C VAL A 32 -6.09 -26.03 -6.03
N VAL A 33 -5.48 -25.02 -6.65
CA VAL A 33 -4.96 -23.81 -5.96
C VAL A 33 -5.86 -22.65 -6.30
N THR A 34 -6.36 -21.97 -5.28
CA THR A 34 -7.20 -20.77 -5.44
C THR A 34 -6.39 -19.52 -5.18
N HIS A 35 -6.41 -18.61 -6.14
CA HIS A 35 -5.78 -17.29 -6.06
C HIS A 35 -6.85 -16.20 -5.95
N TYR A 36 -6.64 -15.25 -5.06
CA TYR A 36 -7.50 -14.07 -4.90
C TYR A 36 -6.81 -12.86 -5.50
N HIS A 37 -7.52 -12.18 -6.38
CA HIS A 37 -7.07 -10.95 -7.02
C HIS A 37 -7.96 -9.79 -6.56
N VAL A 38 -7.32 -8.72 -6.12
CA VAL A 38 -8.00 -7.46 -5.80
C VAL A 38 -8.22 -6.69 -7.10
N VAL A 39 -9.43 -6.21 -7.31
CA VAL A 39 -9.77 -5.26 -8.37
C VAL A 39 -9.91 -3.89 -7.74
N SER A 40 -9.14 -2.92 -8.20
CA SER A 40 -9.17 -1.54 -7.72
C SER A 40 -9.39 -0.55 -8.85
N GLU A 41 -9.70 0.71 -8.50
CA GLU A 41 -9.71 1.80 -9.47
C GLU A 41 -8.37 1.91 -10.19
N LEU A 42 -8.40 2.30 -11.47
CA LEU A 42 -7.18 2.56 -12.24
C LEU A 42 -6.74 4.00 -12.04
N LEU A 43 -5.63 4.16 -11.32
CA LEU A 43 -5.04 5.47 -11.09
C LEU A 43 -4.07 5.86 -12.22
N THR A 44 -4.06 7.14 -12.56
CA THR A 44 -3.06 7.76 -13.41
C THR A 44 -2.29 8.80 -12.59
N GLY A 45 -0.96 8.72 -12.61
CA GLY A 45 -0.13 9.60 -11.77
C GLY A 45 1.31 9.13 -11.68
N VAL A 46 2.00 9.57 -10.65
CA VAL A 46 3.41 9.30 -10.38
C VAL A 46 3.55 8.78 -8.95
N SER A 47 4.40 7.78 -8.73
CA SER A 47 4.69 7.32 -7.38
C SER A 47 5.48 8.38 -6.59
N LEU A 48 5.30 8.41 -5.28
CA LEU A 48 6.11 9.28 -4.42
C LEU A 48 7.61 8.92 -4.54
N SER A 49 7.92 7.63 -4.72
CA SER A 49 9.29 7.16 -4.98
C SER A 49 9.89 7.81 -6.23
N ASP A 50 9.14 7.92 -7.32
CA ASP A 50 9.60 8.59 -8.54
C ASP A 50 9.79 10.09 -8.32
N ILE A 51 8.88 10.75 -7.58
CA ILE A 51 8.99 12.18 -7.25
C ILE A 51 10.26 12.45 -6.44
N LEU A 52 10.56 11.65 -5.41
CA LEU A 52 11.78 11.76 -4.62
C LEU A 52 13.05 11.56 -5.49
N ASN A 53 12.95 10.81 -6.58
CA ASN A 53 13.99 10.63 -7.59
C ASN A 53 13.95 11.69 -8.71
N GLY A 54 13.15 12.74 -8.57
CA GLY A 54 13.09 13.87 -9.49
C GLY A 54 12.21 13.67 -10.73
N LYS A 55 11.39 12.62 -10.77
CA LYS A 55 10.47 12.34 -11.87
C LYS A 55 9.08 12.88 -11.55
N THR A 56 8.44 13.50 -12.54
CA THR A 56 7.09 14.09 -12.40
C THR A 56 6.11 13.64 -13.48
N GLN A 57 6.56 12.77 -14.39
CA GLN A 57 5.80 12.31 -15.56
C GLN A 57 5.07 11.00 -15.25
N ASP A 58 3.84 10.92 -15.72
CA ASP A 58 3.05 9.70 -15.70
C ASP A 58 3.56 8.67 -16.74
N ARG A 59 2.91 7.51 -16.81
CA ARG A 59 3.24 6.45 -17.77
C ARG A 59 3.12 6.85 -19.24
N ASN A 60 2.42 7.96 -19.56
CA ASN A 60 2.27 8.49 -20.91
C ASN A 60 3.32 9.57 -21.22
N GLY A 61 4.23 9.86 -20.30
CA GLY A 61 5.24 10.91 -20.44
C GLY A 61 4.71 12.31 -20.23
N GLN A 62 3.52 12.47 -19.63
CA GLN A 62 2.91 13.76 -19.32
C GLN A 62 3.23 14.18 -17.90
N ASP A 63 3.65 15.43 -17.74
CA ASP A 63 3.89 15.98 -16.40
C ASP A 63 2.58 16.04 -15.59
N VAL A 64 2.66 15.55 -14.35
CA VAL A 64 1.59 15.64 -13.37
C VAL A 64 1.78 16.95 -12.58
N PRO A 65 0.90 17.96 -12.73
CA PRO A 65 1.14 19.30 -12.14
C PRO A 65 1.32 19.27 -10.63
N PHE A 66 0.58 18.40 -9.94
CA PHE A 66 0.72 18.25 -8.50
C PHE A 66 2.06 17.60 -8.10
N ALA A 67 2.56 16.63 -8.88
CA ALA A 67 3.87 16.04 -8.65
C ALA A 67 5.00 17.05 -8.88
N VAL A 68 4.88 17.90 -9.90
CA VAL A 68 5.84 19.02 -10.16
C VAL A 68 5.88 19.98 -8.96
N LYS A 69 4.70 20.33 -8.43
CA LYS A 69 4.61 21.17 -7.23
C LYS A 69 5.25 20.50 -6.02
N LEU A 70 4.93 19.24 -5.76
CA LEU A 70 5.50 18.48 -4.64
C LEU A 70 7.02 18.36 -4.75
N LEU A 71 7.56 18.09 -5.94
CA LEU A 71 9.02 18.07 -6.16
C LEU A 71 9.66 19.45 -5.90
N THR A 72 8.95 20.53 -6.23
CA THR A 72 9.41 21.89 -5.94
C THR A 72 9.41 22.16 -4.45
N ASP A 73 8.35 21.77 -3.75
CA ASP A 73 8.24 21.89 -2.29
C ASP A 73 9.31 21.04 -1.59
N TYR A 74 9.55 19.80 -2.04
CA TYR A 74 10.62 18.94 -1.52
C TYR A 74 12.01 19.61 -1.55
N LYS A 75 12.31 20.37 -2.63
CA LYS A 75 13.60 21.06 -2.79
C LYS A 75 13.71 22.39 -2.03
N LYS A 76 12.59 23.08 -1.80
CA LYS A 76 12.58 24.45 -1.26
C LYS A 76 12.07 24.55 0.17
N ASP A 77 11.14 23.67 0.55
CA ASP A 77 10.44 23.66 1.83
C ASP A 77 10.12 22.19 2.22
N PRO A 78 11.15 21.42 2.63
CA PRO A 78 10.97 20.01 2.96
C PRO A 78 9.94 19.77 4.06
N GLU A 79 9.84 20.68 5.04
CA GLU A 79 8.86 20.59 6.12
C GLU A 79 7.43 20.63 5.59
N ARG A 80 7.14 21.55 4.68
CA ARG A 80 5.85 21.64 4.03
C ARG A 80 5.55 20.41 3.18
N PHE A 81 6.54 19.93 2.43
CA PHE A 81 6.42 18.72 1.63
C PHE A 81 6.08 17.52 2.53
N ALA A 82 6.87 17.30 3.59
CA ALA A 82 6.66 16.21 4.54
C ALA A 82 5.28 16.27 5.18
N LYS A 83 4.85 17.46 5.61
CA LYS A 83 3.52 17.68 6.18
C LYS A 83 2.41 17.30 5.21
N VAL A 84 2.48 17.73 3.96
CA VAL A 84 1.47 17.42 2.94
C VAL A 84 1.41 15.92 2.70
N VAL A 85 2.54 15.26 2.48
CA VAL A 85 2.59 13.82 2.21
C VAL A 85 2.06 13.03 3.41
N VAL A 86 2.62 13.25 4.60
CA VAL A 86 2.30 12.47 5.79
C VAL A 86 0.84 12.64 6.21
N MET A 87 0.28 13.85 6.16
CA MET A 87 -1.12 14.10 6.51
C MET A 87 -2.08 13.33 5.58
N ASN A 88 -1.81 13.28 4.29
CA ASN A 88 -2.63 12.52 3.34
C ASN A 88 -2.48 11.00 3.55
N VAL A 89 -1.26 10.51 3.81
CA VAL A 89 -1.01 9.10 4.14
C VAL A 89 -1.76 8.70 5.42
N LEU A 90 -1.68 9.52 6.47
CA LEU A 90 -2.40 9.26 7.74
C LEU A 90 -3.92 9.28 7.55
N SER A 91 -4.45 10.15 6.70
CA SER A 91 -5.89 10.17 6.36
C SER A 91 -6.33 8.85 5.71
N GLY A 92 -5.57 8.34 4.75
CA GLY A 92 -5.84 7.04 4.13
C GLY A 92 -5.73 5.88 5.11
N LEU A 93 -4.67 5.88 5.95
CA LEU A 93 -4.47 4.86 6.98
C LEU A 93 -5.59 4.86 8.02
N MET A 94 -6.07 6.03 8.45
CA MET A 94 -7.17 6.13 9.40
C MET A 94 -8.42 5.42 8.86
N ALA A 95 -8.79 5.67 7.60
CA ALA A 95 -9.93 5.00 6.98
C ALA A 95 -9.74 3.47 6.90
N LEU A 96 -8.51 3.02 6.60
CA LEU A 96 -8.16 1.60 6.53
C LEU A 96 -8.23 0.94 7.92
N HIS A 97 -7.66 1.61 8.94
CA HIS A 97 -7.62 1.13 10.33
C HIS A 97 -9.00 1.10 10.98
N ASP A 98 -9.86 2.09 10.72
CA ASP A 98 -11.25 2.14 11.20
C ASP A 98 -12.08 0.98 10.64
N ALA A 99 -11.73 0.50 9.45
CA ALA A 99 -12.34 -0.69 8.85
C ALA A 99 -11.72 -2.02 9.35
N GLY A 100 -10.75 -1.97 10.27
CA GLY A 100 -10.10 -3.14 10.85
C GLY A 100 -8.98 -3.75 10.02
N TYR A 101 -8.45 -3.02 9.05
CA TYR A 101 -7.34 -3.48 8.19
C TYR A 101 -6.02 -2.81 8.57
N ILE A 102 -4.90 -3.44 8.18
CA ILE A 102 -3.55 -2.96 8.32
C ILE A 102 -2.90 -2.99 6.93
N HIS A 103 -2.16 -1.94 6.58
CA HIS A 103 -1.53 -1.83 5.26
C HIS A 103 -0.30 -2.74 5.10
N ARG A 104 0.61 -2.72 6.07
CA ARG A 104 1.83 -3.55 6.20
C ARG A 104 2.96 -3.26 5.20
N ASP A 105 2.75 -2.38 4.26
CA ASP A 105 3.71 -2.11 3.19
C ASP A 105 3.71 -0.60 2.84
N ILE A 106 3.81 0.25 3.86
CA ILE A 106 3.90 1.70 3.68
C ILE A 106 5.32 2.04 3.26
N ASP A 107 5.46 2.49 2.02
CA ASP A 107 6.69 3.02 1.45
C ASP A 107 6.37 3.97 0.28
N PRO A 108 7.32 4.81 -0.20
CA PRO A 108 7.06 5.75 -1.28
C PRO A 108 6.60 5.14 -2.62
N SER A 109 6.86 3.86 -2.89
CA SER A 109 6.36 3.22 -4.12
C SER A 109 4.88 2.86 -4.05
N ASN A 110 4.35 2.71 -2.82
CA ASN A 110 2.94 2.42 -2.54
C ASN A 110 2.12 3.68 -2.23
N ILE A 111 2.67 4.87 -2.55
CA ILE A 111 2.00 6.16 -2.45
C ILE A 111 1.97 6.78 -3.83
N MET A 112 0.79 7.04 -4.37
CA MET A 112 0.61 7.60 -5.69
C MET A 112 0.11 9.04 -5.63
N VAL A 113 0.74 9.92 -6.39
CA VAL A 113 0.29 11.29 -6.64
C VAL A 113 -0.44 11.29 -7.97
N THR A 114 -1.73 11.50 -7.93
CA THR A 114 -2.62 11.32 -9.09
C THR A 114 -2.73 12.60 -9.92
N THR A 115 -3.15 12.44 -11.18
CA THR A 115 -3.33 13.57 -12.11
C THR A 115 -4.45 14.52 -11.69
N ASP A 116 -5.42 14.05 -10.91
CA ASP A 116 -6.52 14.83 -10.34
C ASP A 116 -6.17 15.50 -9.00
N GLY A 117 -4.90 15.37 -8.55
CA GLY A 117 -4.37 16.14 -7.42
C GLY A 117 -4.52 15.50 -6.05
N HIS A 118 -4.68 14.18 -5.98
CA HIS A 118 -4.74 13.44 -4.73
C HIS A 118 -3.42 12.71 -4.44
N ILE A 119 -3.16 12.44 -3.17
CA ILE A 119 -2.14 11.50 -2.71
C ILE A 119 -2.86 10.29 -2.17
N LYS A 120 -2.68 9.14 -2.80
CA LYS A 120 -3.40 7.92 -2.46
C LYS A 120 -2.44 6.81 -2.04
N LEU A 121 -2.77 6.12 -0.96
CA LEU A 121 -2.20 4.82 -0.63
C LEU A 121 -2.74 3.76 -1.59
N ILE A 122 -1.83 2.93 -2.10
CA ILE A 122 -2.14 1.81 -3.00
C ILE A 122 -1.56 0.52 -2.42
N ASP A 123 -2.02 -0.62 -2.94
CA ASP A 123 -1.44 -1.95 -2.65
C ASP A 123 -1.48 -2.38 -1.17
N PHE A 124 -2.54 -2.04 -0.43
CA PHE A 124 -2.69 -2.60 0.90
C PHE A 124 -2.96 -4.12 0.85
N GLY A 125 -2.24 -4.86 1.68
CA GLY A 125 -2.05 -6.31 1.60
C GLY A 125 -3.26 -7.21 1.86
N ILE A 126 -4.50 -6.79 1.53
CA ILE A 126 -5.73 -7.60 1.75
C ILE A 126 -5.67 -8.93 0.99
N ALA A 127 -5.19 -8.93 -0.25
CA ALA A 127 -5.04 -10.17 -1.02
C ALA A 127 -4.04 -11.13 -0.35
N LYS A 128 -2.97 -10.59 0.26
CA LYS A 128 -2.00 -11.38 1.03
C LYS A 128 -2.66 -11.99 2.28
N GLN A 129 -3.54 -11.25 2.96
CA GLN A 129 -4.26 -11.72 4.15
C GLN A 129 -5.30 -12.79 3.81
N MET A 130 -6.05 -12.63 2.70
CA MET A 130 -7.01 -13.64 2.24
C MET A 130 -6.31 -14.92 1.79
N ASN A 131 -5.20 -14.83 1.08
CA ASN A 131 -4.40 -15.98 0.67
C ASN A 131 -3.81 -16.75 1.86
N THR A 132 -3.44 -16.07 2.96
CA THR A 132 -2.95 -16.72 4.19
C THR A 132 -4.07 -17.42 4.97
N LEU A 133 -5.31 -16.94 4.89
CA LEU A 133 -6.45 -17.53 5.59
C LEU A 133 -7.02 -18.79 4.88
N THR A 134 -6.80 -18.91 3.57
CA THR A 134 -7.34 -20.02 2.74
C THR A 134 -6.38 -21.16 2.54
N THR A 135 -5.09 -20.94 2.63
CA THR A 135 -4.09 -22.02 2.68
C THR A 135 -3.96 -22.50 4.12
N SER A 136 -4.58 -23.64 4.43
CA SER A 136 -4.33 -24.42 5.65
C SER A 136 -2.88 -24.92 5.74
N ASP A 137 -2.04 -24.51 4.83
CA ASP A 137 -0.62 -24.82 4.80
C ASP A 137 0.16 -23.79 5.62
N LYS A 138 0.60 -24.27 6.79
CA LYS A 138 1.67 -23.68 7.61
C LYS A 138 3.00 -23.48 6.85
N GLN A 139 3.03 -23.64 5.53
CA GLN A 139 4.24 -23.62 4.70
C GLN A 139 4.48 -22.32 3.93
N LEU A 140 3.58 -21.34 3.95
CA LEU A 140 3.85 -20.02 3.31
C LEU A 140 4.44 -18.98 4.25
N THR A 141 4.53 -19.27 5.53
CA THR A 141 5.55 -18.69 6.40
C THR A 141 6.83 -19.51 6.26
N VAL A 142 7.47 -19.45 5.11
CA VAL A 142 8.90 -19.74 5.06
C VAL A 142 9.54 -18.74 6.00
N ALA A 143 9.86 -19.25 7.19
CA ALA A 143 10.51 -18.50 8.26
C ALA A 143 11.56 -17.55 7.66
N GLY A 144 11.40 -16.25 7.89
CA GLY A 144 12.44 -15.28 7.62
C GLY A 144 12.38 -14.56 6.27
N LYS A 145 11.35 -14.66 5.43
CA LYS A 145 11.27 -13.83 4.22
C LYS A 145 10.28 -12.70 4.40
N PHE A 146 10.77 -11.58 4.93
CA PHE A 146 10.08 -10.30 4.90
C PHE A 146 9.74 -9.93 3.45
N MET A 147 8.45 -9.67 3.15
CA MET A 147 7.99 -9.23 1.83
C MET A 147 7.64 -7.74 1.92
N GLY A 148 8.62 -6.89 1.71
CA GLY A 148 8.52 -5.42 1.75
C GLY A 148 9.90 -4.81 1.66
N LYS A 149 10.02 -3.50 1.81
CA LYS A 149 11.31 -2.81 1.90
C LYS A 149 11.80 -2.82 3.34
N PRO A 150 12.95 -3.47 3.63
CA PRO A 150 13.44 -3.65 5.01
C PRO A 150 13.60 -2.34 5.78
N GLU A 151 13.93 -1.25 5.08
CA GLU A 151 14.14 0.08 5.66
C GLU A 151 12.87 0.71 6.28
N TYR A 152 11.67 0.27 5.86
CA TYR A 152 10.38 0.73 6.41
C TYR A 152 9.76 -0.26 7.39
N ALA A 153 10.39 -1.43 7.54
CA ALA A 153 9.82 -2.50 8.33
C ALA A 153 9.84 -2.17 9.83
N ALA A 154 8.68 -2.23 10.46
CA ALA A 154 8.59 -2.24 11.91
C ALA A 154 9.34 -3.45 12.50
N PRO A 155 9.87 -3.37 13.75
CA PRO A 155 10.67 -4.44 14.35
C PRO A 155 9.98 -5.80 14.31
N GLU A 156 8.68 -5.88 14.58
CA GLU A 156 7.90 -7.10 14.52
C GLU A 156 7.84 -7.70 13.11
N LEU A 157 7.77 -6.85 12.07
CA LEU A 157 7.84 -7.29 10.67
C LEU A 157 9.23 -7.84 10.32
N ALA A 158 10.28 -7.12 10.72
CA ALA A 158 11.66 -7.52 10.47
C ALA A 158 12.00 -8.86 11.14
N LEU A 159 11.41 -9.13 12.31
CA LEU A 159 11.58 -10.37 13.06
C LEU A 159 10.64 -11.50 12.59
N GLY A 160 9.73 -11.23 11.65
CA GLY A 160 8.75 -12.20 11.18
C GLY A 160 7.64 -12.52 12.19
N ASP A 161 7.45 -11.67 13.19
CA ASP A 161 6.44 -11.83 14.22
C ASP A 161 5.08 -11.31 13.75
N ILE A 162 4.37 -12.16 13.01
CA ILE A 162 3.08 -11.83 12.42
C ILE A 162 2.00 -11.61 13.50
N SER A 163 2.16 -12.25 14.67
CA SER A 163 1.14 -12.23 15.73
C SER A 163 1.03 -10.87 16.43
N HIS A 164 2.08 -10.06 16.39
CA HIS A 164 2.13 -8.73 17.02
C HIS A 164 1.90 -7.58 16.03
N GLN A 165 1.64 -7.88 14.76
CA GLN A 165 1.30 -6.85 13.79
C GLN A 165 -0.06 -6.22 14.10
N ASN A 166 -0.08 -4.91 14.13
CA ASN A 166 -1.28 -4.11 14.38
C ASN A 166 -1.15 -2.73 13.69
N GLN A 167 -2.05 -1.83 13.98
CA GLN A 167 -2.05 -0.46 13.40
C GLN A 167 -0.74 0.29 13.66
N THR A 168 -0.05 0.05 14.78
CA THR A 168 1.23 0.71 15.09
C THR A 168 2.35 0.27 14.14
N THR A 169 2.25 -0.89 13.51
CA THR A 169 3.16 -1.36 12.45
C THR A 169 3.18 -0.37 11.28
N ASP A 170 2.01 0.10 10.84
CA ASP A 170 1.91 1.10 9.78
C ASP A 170 2.41 2.48 10.24
N ILE A 171 2.11 2.86 11.49
CA ILE A 171 2.57 4.14 12.05
C ILE A 171 4.09 4.21 12.15
N TYR A 172 4.74 3.09 12.47
CA TYR A 172 6.21 3.02 12.43
C TYR A 172 6.76 3.34 11.03
N ALA A 173 6.18 2.72 9.99
CA ALA A 173 6.58 2.97 8.61
C ALA A 173 6.32 4.43 8.17
N VAL A 174 5.22 5.06 8.64
CA VAL A 174 4.97 6.49 8.45
C VAL A 174 6.05 7.35 9.13
N GLY A 175 6.55 6.95 10.30
CA GLY A 175 7.68 7.61 10.96
C GLY A 175 8.96 7.59 10.11
N ILE A 176 9.27 6.46 9.49
CA ILE A 176 10.40 6.34 8.55
C ILE A 176 10.16 7.20 7.29
N LEU A 177 8.94 7.18 6.75
CA LEU A 177 8.56 8.03 5.62
C LEU A 177 8.75 9.51 5.94
N LEU A 178 8.31 9.98 7.12
CA LEU A 178 8.49 11.36 7.58
C LEU A 178 9.98 11.74 7.65
N TYR A 179 10.83 10.83 8.13
CA TYR A 179 12.28 11.08 8.22
C TYR A 179 12.93 11.20 6.84
N GLN A 180 12.38 10.52 5.84
CA GLN A 180 12.90 10.53 4.46
C GLN A 180 12.45 11.76 3.66
N CYS A 181 11.31 12.33 4.01
CA CYS A 181 10.75 13.55 3.39
C CYS A 181 11.42 14.82 3.89
#